data_cc7eb9b767ef7da70ba619b2de494a32
#
_entry.id   cc7eb9b767ef7da70ba619b2de494a32
#
_cell.length_a   1.000
_cell.length_b   1.000
_cell.length_c   1.000
_cell.angle_alpha   90.00
_cell.angle_beta   90.00
_cell.angle_gamma   90.00
#
_symmetry.space_group_name_H-M   'P 1'
#
loop_
_entity.id
_entity.type
_entity.pdbx_description
1 polymer ?
#
loop_
_entity_poly.entity_id
_entity_poly.type
_entity_poly.pdbx_seq_one_letter_code
_entity_poly.pdbx_strand_id
1 'polypeptide(L)'
;MYTSRWSKEARQTSFPTLAENITADVAVIGGGITGITTAYLLSQKGLRVALIDKARFGSGETSHTTAHLTYVTDTRLLELARVFGKERARLVWDAGRTAINEIARIVSAESIDCNWQIAAGYLHVPWLKRSEFANHRLDEEAALAQELGFAAQYVQAAPVVGRPAMMVPDQALFHPMQYLATLIDRVVARGGLLFENTEYSDIEENPQAVVAGDYRIRCKYVVIATHVPVAGKTGRLRALSFQSKLAPYSSYAVGAELPPDPAARAMFWDLNNPYNYLRVEARGENDYAIFGGKDHKTGQEAHPEHCYEELETLLAEILPQARVTDRWSGQVIETHDGLPYIGETSEGQFIATGFSGNGMTFGTLAARMACDAIADVENPWLEAFHPTRPAMLRAPWTYLKENFDYPRYLVKDYLAPKERDEIKTPTAGSGKVMHINGNRLAVYCNDAGEISACSAVCPHLGCLVRWNSAEQTWDCPCHGSRFGPEGKLMAGPAEKTLEPCTGEALDHLKEKQREASVLIRAE
;
A
#
# COMPACT_ATOMS: atom_id res chain seq x y z
N MET A 1 15.54 -9.02 1.55
CA MET A 1 14.41 -8.10 1.24
C MET A 1 14.88 -7.07 0.24
N TYR A 2 14.18 -6.93 -0.86
CA TYR A 2 14.46 -5.90 -1.86
C TYR A 2 14.07 -4.52 -1.32
N THR A 3 14.83 -3.51 -1.70
CA THR A 3 14.62 -2.13 -1.23
C THR A 3 14.29 -1.25 -2.42
N SER A 4 13.20 -0.50 -2.33
CA SER A 4 12.81 0.42 -3.39
C SER A 4 13.87 1.51 -3.61
N ARG A 5 13.91 2.07 -4.80
CA ARG A 5 14.71 3.25 -5.11
C ARG A 5 14.44 4.39 -4.11
N TRP A 6 13.17 4.61 -3.78
CA TRP A 6 12.77 5.69 -2.88
C TRP A 6 13.41 5.58 -1.50
N SER A 7 13.48 4.35 -0.96
CA SER A 7 14.11 4.08 0.33
C SER A 7 15.63 4.23 0.28
N LYS A 8 16.26 3.90 -0.86
CA LYS A 8 17.73 4.06 -1.06
C LYS A 8 18.14 5.53 -1.13
N GLU A 9 17.31 6.37 -1.76
CA GLU A 9 17.57 7.79 -1.98
C GLU A 9 16.98 8.69 -0.87
N ALA A 10 16.15 8.13 0.03
CA ALA A 10 15.51 8.88 1.10
C ALA A 10 16.50 9.38 2.15
N ARG A 11 16.31 10.63 2.56
CA ARG A 11 16.93 11.12 3.79
C ARG A 11 16.35 10.36 4.99
N GLN A 12 17.20 9.73 5.78
CA GLN A 12 16.80 9.05 7.00
C GLN A 12 16.31 10.07 8.04
N THR A 13 15.10 9.87 8.55
CA THR A 13 14.58 10.62 9.70
C THR A 13 14.99 9.93 11.00
N SER A 14 15.06 10.70 12.09
CA SER A 14 15.29 10.18 13.43
C SER A 14 14.59 11.07 14.43
N PHE A 15 13.41 10.65 14.86
CA PHE A 15 12.61 11.30 15.88
C PHE A 15 12.53 10.45 17.14
N PRO A 16 12.36 11.04 18.33
CA PRO A 16 12.26 10.28 19.57
C PRO A 16 11.01 9.40 19.57
N THR A 17 11.05 8.32 20.36
CA THR A 17 9.85 7.59 20.76
C THR A 17 9.09 8.42 21.80
N LEU A 18 7.77 8.33 21.81
CA LEU A 18 6.94 8.99 22.82
C LEU A 18 7.31 8.45 24.22
N ALA A 19 7.74 9.34 25.12
CA ALA A 19 8.26 8.99 26.44
C ALA A 19 7.54 9.70 27.61
N GLU A 20 6.48 10.46 27.30
CA GLU A 20 5.66 11.18 28.28
C GLU A 20 4.25 11.45 27.75
N ASN A 21 3.33 11.78 28.66
CA ASN A 21 2.00 12.25 28.27
C ASN A 21 2.07 13.65 27.69
N ILE A 22 1.47 13.85 26.52
CA ILE A 22 1.44 15.13 25.84
C ILE A 22 0.02 15.58 25.49
N THR A 23 -0.12 16.84 25.09
CA THR A 23 -1.38 17.39 24.57
C THR A 23 -1.11 18.06 23.23
N ALA A 24 -2.01 17.84 22.28
CA ALA A 24 -2.03 18.48 20.98
C ALA A 24 -3.49 18.82 20.59
N ASP A 25 -3.71 19.63 19.56
CA ASP A 25 -5.05 19.84 19.02
C ASP A 25 -5.50 18.61 18.21
N VAL A 26 -4.57 18.04 17.45
CA VAL A 26 -4.79 16.89 16.58
C VAL A 26 -3.68 15.85 16.78
N ALA A 27 -4.07 14.60 16.99
CA ALA A 27 -3.17 13.46 16.91
C ALA A 27 -3.33 12.79 15.52
N VAL A 28 -2.21 12.60 14.81
CA VAL A 28 -2.16 11.92 13.51
C VAL A 28 -1.41 10.60 13.69
N ILE A 29 -2.03 9.50 13.31
CA ILE A 29 -1.50 8.15 13.44
C ILE A 29 -1.13 7.61 12.06
N GLY A 30 0.16 7.37 11.83
CA GLY A 30 0.72 6.91 10.56
C GLY A 30 1.47 8.02 9.82
N GLY A 31 2.77 7.80 9.62
CA GLY A 31 3.72 8.74 9.03
C GLY A 31 3.98 8.51 7.53
N GLY A 32 2.97 8.06 6.78
CA GLY A 32 2.99 8.01 5.32
C GLY A 32 2.54 9.30 4.66
N ILE A 33 2.29 9.26 3.34
CA ILE A 33 1.85 10.42 2.52
C ILE A 33 0.63 11.11 3.14
N THR A 34 -0.38 10.35 3.57
CA THR A 34 -1.60 10.89 4.17
C THR A 34 -1.31 11.63 5.48
N GLY A 35 -0.65 10.96 6.44
CA GLY A 35 -0.45 11.54 7.77
C GLY A 35 0.49 12.73 7.76
N ILE A 36 1.62 12.66 7.04
CA ILE A 36 2.57 13.77 6.93
C ILE A 36 1.92 14.96 6.23
N THR A 37 1.18 14.74 5.14
CA THR A 37 0.46 15.83 4.46
C THR A 37 -0.62 16.43 5.36
N THR A 38 -1.35 15.61 6.13
CA THR A 38 -2.31 16.09 7.13
C THR A 38 -1.64 16.97 8.18
N ALA A 39 -0.54 16.49 8.77
CA ALA A 39 0.22 17.23 9.77
C ALA A 39 0.72 18.57 9.21
N TYR A 40 1.22 18.57 7.98
CA TYR A 40 1.66 19.77 7.29
C TYR A 40 0.52 20.77 7.10
N LEU A 41 -0.61 20.37 6.53
CA LEU A 41 -1.74 21.26 6.26
C LEU A 41 -2.35 21.82 7.55
N LEU A 42 -2.47 21.01 8.60
CA LEU A 42 -2.98 21.46 9.90
C LEU A 42 -2.00 22.43 10.60
N SER A 43 -0.70 22.15 10.54
CA SER A 43 0.31 23.06 11.09
C SER A 43 0.33 24.42 10.38
N GLN A 44 0.03 24.48 9.08
CA GLN A 44 -0.17 25.75 8.36
C GLN A 44 -1.34 26.57 8.88
N LYS A 45 -2.37 25.92 9.44
CA LYS A 45 -3.52 26.58 10.09
C LYS A 45 -3.26 26.96 11.55
N GLY A 46 -2.03 26.74 12.05
CA GLY A 46 -1.63 27.07 13.42
C GLY A 46 -2.07 26.05 14.47
N LEU A 47 -2.56 24.88 14.08
CA LEU A 47 -2.91 23.82 15.01
C LEU A 47 -1.66 23.08 15.49
N ARG A 48 -1.62 22.75 16.79
CA ARG A 48 -0.58 21.90 17.37
C ARG A 48 -0.86 20.44 17.03
N VAL A 49 0.00 19.86 16.20
CA VAL A 49 -0.14 18.48 15.71
C VAL A 49 0.86 17.57 16.41
N ALA A 50 0.40 16.40 16.87
CA ALA A 50 1.25 15.27 17.24
C ALA A 50 1.14 14.20 16.18
N LEU A 51 2.26 13.85 15.52
CA LEU A 51 2.33 12.78 14.51
C LEU A 51 3.13 11.62 15.07
N ILE A 52 2.54 10.42 15.04
CA ILE A 52 3.19 9.18 15.50
C ILE A 52 3.23 8.12 14.39
N ASP A 53 4.29 7.32 14.37
CA ASP A 53 4.39 6.12 13.54
C ASP A 53 5.04 4.97 14.32
N LYS A 54 4.58 3.74 14.10
CA LYS A 54 5.16 2.52 14.71
C LYS A 54 6.59 2.23 14.25
N ALA A 55 6.99 2.81 13.13
CA ALA A 55 8.32 2.69 12.53
C ALA A 55 8.87 4.09 12.21
N ARG A 56 9.71 4.22 11.20
CA ARG A 56 10.19 5.51 10.71
C ARG A 56 9.18 6.14 9.76
N PHE A 57 9.16 7.46 9.72
CA PHE A 57 8.32 8.18 8.78
C PHE A 57 8.65 7.83 7.33
N GLY A 58 7.61 7.60 6.54
CA GLY A 58 7.71 7.20 5.14
C GLY A 58 8.12 5.75 4.89
N SER A 59 8.47 4.96 5.91
CA SER A 59 8.98 3.59 5.74
C SER A 59 7.90 2.54 5.41
N GLY A 60 6.62 2.89 5.48
CA GLY A 60 5.51 2.03 5.06
C GLY A 60 5.29 2.04 3.54
N GLU A 61 4.05 1.81 3.11
CA GLU A 61 3.69 1.68 1.69
C GLU A 61 4.05 2.91 0.82
N THR A 62 4.22 4.09 1.44
CA THR A 62 4.69 5.28 0.71
C THR A 62 6.07 5.09 0.10
N SER A 63 6.97 4.35 0.74
CA SER A 63 8.28 4.01 0.18
C SER A 63 8.25 2.82 -0.79
N HIS A 64 7.14 2.14 -0.92
CA HIS A 64 6.97 0.99 -1.81
C HIS A 64 6.08 1.31 -3.03
N THR A 65 5.64 2.56 -3.15
CA THR A 65 4.82 3.04 -4.26
C THR A 65 5.60 3.10 -5.59
N THR A 66 4.90 3.13 -6.69
CA THR A 66 5.44 3.53 -8.00
C THR A 66 5.29 5.02 -8.26
N ALA A 67 4.63 5.73 -7.34
CA ALA A 67 4.47 7.18 -7.30
C ALA A 67 3.86 7.79 -8.58
N HIS A 68 2.90 7.11 -9.18
CA HIS A 68 2.02 7.70 -10.17
C HIS A 68 1.09 8.71 -9.49
N LEU A 69 1.02 9.92 -10.01
CA LEU A 69 0.02 10.91 -9.64
C LEU A 69 -1.01 11.00 -10.76
N THR A 70 -2.10 10.27 -10.60
CA THR A 70 -3.18 10.21 -11.57
C THR A 70 -4.54 10.34 -10.89
N TYR A 71 -5.50 10.95 -11.59
CA TYR A 71 -6.90 10.92 -11.19
C TYR A 71 -7.72 9.88 -11.99
N VAL A 72 -7.09 9.22 -12.94
CA VAL A 72 -7.68 8.02 -13.57
C VAL A 72 -7.65 6.89 -12.56
N THR A 73 -8.81 6.43 -12.18
CA THR A 73 -9.00 5.40 -11.15
C THR A 73 -8.91 4.00 -11.72
N ASP A 74 -8.55 3.00 -10.89
CA ASP A 74 -8.54 1.58 -11.29
C ASP A 74 -9.93 1.14 -11.76
N THR A 75 -11.00 1.56 -11.06
CA THR A 75 -12.36 1.46 -11.58
C THR A 75 -12.56 2.51 -12.66
N ARG A 76 -12.74 2.06 -13.91
CA ARG A 76 -12.83 2.91 -15.09
C ARG A 76 -13.98 3.89 -15.00
N LEU A 77 -13.86 5.05 -15.65
CA LEU A 77 -14.86 6.12 -15.63
C LEU A 77 -16.25 5.67 -16.12
N LEU A 78 -16.29 4.86 -17.18
CA LEU A 78 -17.55 4.26 -17.67
C LEU A 78 -18.21 3.38 -16.61
N GLU A 79 -17.43 2.62 -15.87
CA GLU A 79 -17.92 1.75 -14.81
C GLU A 79 -18.37 2.58 -13.57
N LEU A 80 -17.59 3.59 -13.18
CA LEU A 80 -18.00 4.55 -12.15
C LEU A 80 -19.32 5.22 -12.51
N ALA A 81 -19.46 5.68 -13.75
CA ALA A 81 -20.69 6.32 -14.22
C ALA A 81 -21.88 5.33 -14.24
N ARG A 82 -21.64 4.07 -14.58
CA ARG A 82 -22.66 3.02 -14.56
C ARG A 82 -23.14 2.70 -13.15
N VAL A 83 -22.20 2.60 -12.18
CA VAL A 83 -22.51 2.18 -10.80
C VAL A 83 -23.01 3.34 -9.94
N PHE A 84 -22.42 4.52 -10.07
CA PHE A 84 -22.64 5.66 -9.18
C PHE A 84 -23.37 6.84 -9.86
N GLY A 85 -23.55 6.79 -11.20
CA GLY A 85 -24.03 7.91 -11.99
C GLY A 85 -22.93 8.87 -12.41
N LYS A 86 -23.15 9.60 -13.53
CA LYS A 86 -22.17 10.50 -14.14
C LYS A 86 -21.65 11.59 -13.19
N GLU A 87 -22.54 12.18 -12.40
CA GLU A 87 -22.17 13.27 -11.49
C GLU A 87 -21.19 12.79 -10.41
N ARG A 88 -21.43 11.63 -9.81
CA ARG A 88 -20.51 11.08 -8.81
C ARG A 88 -19.20 10.61 -9.46
N ALA A 89 -19.23 10.03 -10.64
CA ALA A 89 -18.02 9.69 -11.39
C ALA A 89 -17.17 10.94 -11.68
N ARG A 90 -17.81 12.06 -12.08
CA ARG A 90 -17.16 13.36 -12.23
C ARG A 90 -16.51 13.84 -10.94
N LEU A 91 -17.25 13.78 -9.81
CA LEU A 91 -16.73 14.18 -8.50
C LEU A 91 -15.51 13.37 -8.05
N VAL A 92 -15.47 12.06 -8.35
CA VAL A 92 -14.33 11.19 -8.01
C VAL A 92 -13.07 11.61 -8.76
N TRP A 93 -13.17 11.85 -10.07
CA TRP A 93 -12.03 12.30 -10.86
C TRP A 93 -11.63 13.75 -10.53
N ASP A 94 -12.59 14.62 -10.25
CA ASP A 94 -12.32 15.99 -9.82
C ASP A 94 -11.59 16.03 -8.47
N ALA A 95 -11.94 15.15 -7.54
CA ALA A 95 -11.25 14.99 -6.27
C ALA A 95 -9.78 14.59 -6.47
N GLY A 96 -9.52 13.60 -7.36
CA GLY A 96 -8.16 13.18 -7.71
C GLY A 96 -7.36 14.30 -8.37
N ARG A 97 -7.95 15.02 -9.32
CA ARG A 97 -7.33 16.20 -9.97
C ARG A 97 -7.00 17.30 -8.95
N THR A 98 -7.89 17.55 -8.00
CA THR A 98 -7.65 18.51 -6.93
C THR A 98 -6.49 18.08 -6.03
N ALA A 99 -6.36 16.79 -5.73
CA ALA A 99 -5.22 16.28 -4.95
C ALA A 99 -3.88 16.47 -5.67
N ILE A 100 -3.82 16.21 -6.98
CA ILE A 100 -2.62 16.48 -7.78
C ILE A 100 -2.27 17.96 -7.76
N ASN A 101 -3.25 18.83 -7.94
CA ASN A 101 -3.06 20.27 -7.88
C ASN A 101 -2.60 20.75 -6.48
N GLU A 102 -3.06 20.10 -5.41
CA GLU A 102 -2.61 20.40 -4.06
C GLU A 102 -1.13 20.03 -3.85
N ILE A 103 -0.70 18.85 -4.35
CA ILE A 103 0.74 18.48 -4.34
C ILE A 103 1.55 19.50 -5.14
N ALA A 104 1.11 19.86 -6.34
CA ALA A 104 1.78 20.87 -7.17
C ALA A 104 1.91 22.22 -6.46
N ARG A 105 0.82 22.67 -5.80
CA ARG A 105 0.79 23.89 -5.01
C ARG A 105 1.81 23.85 -3.85
N ILE A 106 1.88 22.73 -3.13
CA ILE A 106 2.81 22.53 -2.02
C ILE A 106 4.25 22.51 -2.54
N VAL A 107 4.53 21.75 -3.61
CA VAL A 107 5.86 21.69 -4.24
C VAL A 107 6.35 23.09 -4.61
N SER A 108 5.49 23.89 -5.26
CA SER A 108 5.82 25.26 -5.63
C SER A 108 5.99 26.19 -4.43
N ALA A 109 5.06 26.17 -3.47
CA ALA A 109 5.06 27.08 -2.32
C ALA A 109 6.25 26.84 -1.37
N GLU A 110 6.67 25.58 -1.20
CA GLU A 110 7.78 25.22 -0.32
C GLU A 110 9.09 25.02 -1.10
N SER A 111 9.08 25.25 -2.43
CA SER A 111 10.25 25.08 -3.33
C SER A 111 10.89 23.69 -3.18
N ILE A 112 10.07 22.63 -3.25
CA ILE A 112 10.52 21.26 -2.99
C ILE A 112 11.23 20.70 -4.22
N ASP A 113 12.49 20.32 -4.07
CA ASP A 113 13.21 19.55 -5.07
C ASP A 113 12.86 18.06 -4.94
N CYS A 114 11.82 17.64 -5.64
CA CYS A 114 11.33 16.26 -5.63
C CYS A 114 11.09 15.71 -7.04
N ASN A 115 11.86 16.16 -8.01
CA ASN A 115 11.73 15.74 -9.42
C ASN A 115 10.29 15.83 -9.94
N TRP A 116 9.59 16.91 -9.60
CA TRP A 116 8.22 17.14 -10.06
C TRP A 116 8.16 17.31 -11.58
N GLN A 117 7.35 16.48 -12.25
CA GLN A 117 7.16 16.53 -13.69
C GLN A 117 5.68 16.36 -14.03
N ILE A 118 5.16 17.23 -14.90
CA ILE A 118 3.86 17.00 -15.56
C ILE A 118 4.09 15.96 -16.66
N ALA A 119 3.27 14.95 -16.71
CA ALA A 119 3.37 13.85 -17.66
C ALA A 119 1.98 13.42 -18.14
N ALA A 120 1.87 13.01 -19.40
CA ALA A 120 0.65 12.40 -19.89
C ALA A 120 0.50 10.98 -19.31
N GLY A 121 -0.75 10.58 -19.04
CA GLY A 121 -1.12 9.22 -18.71
C GLY A 121 -1.86 8.56 -19.87
N TYR A 122 -1.55 7.30 -20.14
CA TYR A 122 -2.16 6.51 -21.22
C TYR A 122 -2.79 5.23 -20.67
N LEU A 123 -4.11 5.17 -20.64
CA LEU A 123 -4.85 3.93 -20.46
C LEU A 123 -4.97 3.24 -21.81
N HIS A 124 -4.35 2.07 -21.98
CA HIS A 124 -4.19 1.46 -23.31
C HIS A 124 -4.58 -0.02 -23.35
N VAL A 125 -4.75 -0.55 -24.55
CA VAL A 125 -4.95 -1.99 -24.74
C VAL A 125 -3.69 -2.77 -24.34
N PRO A 126 -3.82 -4.04 -23.89
CA PRO A 126 -2.68 -4.83 -23.39
C PRO A 126 -1.50 -4.88 -24.37
N TRP A 127 -0.25 -4.83 -23.84
CA TRP A 127 0.98 -4.80 -24.65
C TRP A 127 1.09 -5.99 -25.60
N LEU A 128 0.82 -7.21 -25.12
CA LEU A 128 1.10 -8.46 -25.86
C LEU A 128 -0.12 -9.14 -26.47
N LYS A 129 -1.33 -8.85 -26.02
CA LYS A 129 -2.53 -9.51 -26.54
C LYS A 129 -3.16 -8.69 -27.68
N ARG A 130 -3.36 -9.33 -28.85
CA ARG A 130 -4.25 -8.81 -29.90
C ARG A 130 -5.70 -9.13 -29.51
N SER A 131 -6.25 -8.43 -28.56
CA SER A 131 -7.66 -8.54 -28.22
C SER A 131 -8.42 -7.48 -28.99
N GLU A 132 -9.17 -7.89 -30.00
CA GLU A 132 -10.09 -7.00 -30.76
C GLU A 132 -11.19 -6.44 -29.85
N PHE A 133 -11.55 -7.14 -28.78
CA PHE A 133 -12.61 -6.74 -27.85
C PHE A 133 -12.21 -5.60 -26.88
N ALA A 134 -10.94 -5.38 -26.61
CA ALA A 134 -10.49 -4.34 -25.69
C ALA A 134 -10.55 -2.92 -26.28
N ASN A 135 -10.57 -2.79 -27.62
CA ASN A 135 -10.56 -1.50 -28.32
C ASN A 135 -11.89 -0.72 -28.20
N HIS A 136 -13.00 -1.42 -27.98
CA HIS A 136 -14.33 -0.84 -28.20
C HIS A 136 -14.83 0.12 -27.14
N ARG A 137 -14.02 0.52 -26.16
CA ARG A 137 -14.50 1.42 -25.10
C ARG A 137 -13.53 2.53 -24.69
N LEU A 138 -12.33 2.62 -25.25
CA LEU A 138 -11.38 3.69 -24.92
C LEU A 138 -11.79 5.03 -25.55
N ASP A 139 -12.39 4.99 -26.72
CA ASP A 139 -13.01 6.15 -27.36
C ASP A 139 -14.25 6.63 -26.61
N GLU A 140 -15.12 5.70 -26.17
CA GLU A 140 -16.26 6.00 -25.30
C GLU A 140 -15.81 6.56 -23.95
N GLU A 141 -14.75 5.99 -23.38
CA GLU A 141 -14.14 6.45 -22.12
C GLU A 141 -13.63 7.89 -22.26
N ALA A 142 -12.90 8.18 -23.34
CA ALA A 142 -12.41 9.51 -23.64
C ALA A 142 -13.55 10.50 -23.89
N ALA A 143 -14.58 10.09 -24.64
CA ALA A 143 -15.75 10.91 -24.89
C ALA A 143 -16.53 11.24 -23.60
N LEU A 144 -16.72 10.26 -22.73
CA LEU A 144 -17.34 10.50 -21.42
C LEU A 144 -16.49 11.43 -20.56
N ALA A 145 -15.18 11.24 -20.52
CA ALA A 145 -14.27 12.11 -19.77
C ALA A 145 -14.37 13.57 -20.28
N GLN A 146 -14.41 13.79 -21.59
CA GLN A 146 -14.63 15.12 -22.19
C GLN A 146 -16.00 15.71 -21.82
N GLU A 147 -17.06 14.90 -21.90
CA GLU A 147 -18.41 15.30 -21.46
C GLU A 147 -18.41 15.79 -20.01
N LEU A 148 -17.62 15.13 -19.15
CA LEU A 148 -17.51 15.46 -17.73
C LEU A 148 -16.49 16.58 -17.41
N GLY A 149 -15.85 17.17 -18.43
CA GLY A 149 -14.95 18.32 -18.30
C GLY A 149 -13.48 17.99 -18.05
N PHE A 150 -13.03 16.80 -18.46
CA PHE A 150 -11.62 16.38 -18.37
C PHE A 150 -10.96 16.41 -19.75
N ALA A 151 -9.66 16.75 -19.78
CA ALA A 151 -8.89 16.89 -21.02
C ALA A 151 -8.41 15.53 -21.56
N ALA A 152 -9.28 14.54 -21.64
CA ALA A 152 -8.96 13.22 -22.17
C ALA A 152 -9.11 13.18 -23.71
N GLN A 153 -8.28 12.35 -24.36
CA GLN A 153 -8.32 12.17 -25.82
C GLN A 153 -8.11 10.70 -26.18
N TYR A 154 -8.87 10.21 -27.16
CA TYR A 154 -8.56 8.92 -27.77
C TYR A 154 -7.42 9.10 -28.78
N VAL A 155 -6.39 8.26 -28.69
CA VAL A 155 -5.26 8.23 -29.63
C VAL A 155 -5.11 6.84 -30.21
N GLN A 156 -4.77 6.76 -31.51
CA GLN A 156 -4.62 5.50 -32.24
C GLN A 156 -3.35 4.74 -31.85
N ALA A 157 -2.31 5.47 -31.41
CA ALA A 157 -1.03 4.90 -31.01
C ALA A 157 -0.42 5.74 -29.88
N ALA A 158 -0.41 5.20 -28.68
CA ALA A 158 0.34 5.77 -27.55
C ALA A 158 1.85 5.60 -27.77
N PRO A 159 2.69 6.54 -27.29
CA PRO A 159 4.14 6.36 -27.28
C PRO A 159 4.52 5.03 -26.60
N VAL A 160 5.68 4.47 -26.91
CA VAL A 160 6.18 3.19 -26.33
C VAL A 160 5.29 1.98 -26.68
N VAL A 161 3.98 2.11 -26.51
CA VAL A 161 3.00 1.03 -26.69
C VAL A 161 2.67 0.80 -28.18
N GLY A 162 2.60 1.87 -28.98
CA GLY A 162 2.22 1.81 -30.39
C GLY A 162 0.77 1.32 -30.64
N ARG A 163 -0.12 1.45 -29.64
CA ARG A 163 -1.49 0.92 -29.65
C ARG A 163 -2.51 1.97 -29.21
N PRO A 164 -3.80 1.72 -29.48
CA PRO A 164 -4.87 2.61 -29.06
C PRO A 164 -4.90 2.85 -27.55
N ALA A 165 -5.13 4.10 -27.17
CA ALA A 165 -5.20 4.52 -25.78
C ALA A 165 -6.16 5.70 -25.57
N MET A 166 -6.64 5.86 -24.35
CA MET A 166 -7.12 7.13 -23.83
C MET A 166 -5.93 7.86 -23.20
N MET A 167 -5.61 9.04 -23.70
CA MET A 167 -4.56 9.91 -23.17
C MET A 167 -5.18 10.98 -22.29
N VAL A 168 -4.57 11.22 -21.12
CA VAL A 168 -4.93 12.28 -20.17
C VAL A 168 -3.67 13.10 -19.88
N PRO A 169 -3.61 14.40 -20.29
CA PRO A 169 -2.35 15.13 -20.36
C PRO A 169 -1.84 15.71 -19.05
N ASP A 170 -2.72 15.93 -18.07
CA ASP A 170 -2.48 16.69 -16.85
C ASP A 170 -2.24 15.80 -15.62
N GLN A 171 -1.48 14.73 -15.80
CA GLN A 171 -1.01 13.87 -14.73
C GLN A 171 0.37 14.33 -14.25
N ALA A 172 0.92 13.70 -13.20
CA ALA A 172 2.23 14.10 -12.71
C ALA A 172 3.06 12.92 -12.17
N LEU A 173 4.35 13.16 -12.07
CA LEU A 173 5.35 12.29 -11.47
C LEU A 173 6.13 13.08 -10.43
N PHE A 174 6.60 12.42 -9.38
CA PHE A 174 7.45 13.03 -8.37
C PHE A 174 8.24 11.97 -7.58
N HIS A 175 9.18 12.41 -6.77
CA HIS A 175 9.89 11.58 -5.81
C HIS A 175 9.23 11.70 -4.43
N PRO A 176 8.45 10.69 -3.97
CA PRO A 176 7.59 10.83 -2.80
C PRO A 176 8.38 11.07 -1.51
N MET A 177 9.55 10.43 -1.35
CA MET A 177 10.31 10.55 -0.10
C MET A 177 11.03 11.90 0.04
N GLN A 178 11.46 12.53 -1.07
CA GLN A 178 12.00 13.90 -1.05
C GLN A 178 10.90 14.91 -0.71
N TYR A 179 9.70 14.71 -1.28
CA TYR A 179 8.53 15.51 -0.94
C TYR A 179 8.20 15.41 0.55
N LEU A 180 8.09 14.20 1.10
CA LEU A 180 7.77 13.99 2.52
C LEU A 180 8.84 14.56 3.46
N ALA A 181 10.13 14.41 3.12
CA ALA A 181 11.22 14.92 3.94
C ALA A 181 11.10 16.45 4.16
N THR A 182 10.74 17.18 3.09
CA THR A 182 10.52 18.64 3.22
C THR A 182 9.29 18.95 4.06
N LEU A 183 8.18 18.23 3.88
CA LEU A 183 6.97 18.44 4.70
C LEU A 183 7.24 18.20 6.18
N ILE A 184 7.99 17.15 6.52
CA ILE A 184 8.42 16.87 7.90
C ILE A 184 9.18 18.06 8.49
N ASP A 185 10.17 18.60 7.76
CA ASP A 185 10.91 19.79 8.22
C ASP A 185 9.99 20.99 8.47
N ARG A 186 8.99 21.19 7.62
CA ARG A 186 8.02 22.28 7.79
C ARG A 186 7.10 22.07 8.98
N VAL A 187 6.68 20.84 9.26
CA VAL A 187 5.89 20.49 10.45
C VAL A 187 6.70 20.78 11.72
N VAL A 188 7.96 20.35 11.76
CA VAL A 188 8.88 20.62 12.88
C VAL A 188 9.08 22.12 13.08
N ALA A 189 9.37 22.85 12.01
CA ALA A 189 9.58 24.31 12.08
C ALA A 189 8.36 25.09 12.60
N ARG A 190 7.15 24.51 12.47
CA ARG A 190 5.90 25.07 12.99
C ARG A 190 5.52 24.54 14.39
N GLY A 191 6.43 23.79 15.05
CA GLY A 191 6.23 23.29 16.41
C GLY A 191 5.43 22.00 16.50
N GLY A 192 5.31 21.25 15.42
CA GLY A 192 4.72 19.92 15.43
C GLY A 192 5.54 18.93 16.27
N LEU A 193 4.86 18.03 16.95
CA LEU A 193 5.43 16.99 17.81
C LEU A 193 5.48 15.67 17.03
N LEU A 194 6.68 15.16 16.75
CA LEU A 194 6.89 14.01 15.88
C LEU A 194 7.56 12.87 16.65
N PHE A 195 6.98 11.67 16.57
CA PHE A 195 7.48 10.49 17.28
C PHE A 195 7.52 9.28 16.34
N GLU A 196 8.69 8.69 16.17
CA GLU A 196 8.93 7.43 15.49
C GLU A 196 8.97 6.27 16.49
N ASN A 197 8.89 5.03 16.00
CA ASN A 197 8.87 3.83 16.85
C ASN A 197 7.83 3.91 17.97
N THR A 198 6.70 4.54 17.67
CA THR A 198 5.60 4.81 18.59
C THR A 198 4.32 4.21 18.02
N GLU A 199 3.98 3.02 18.50
CA GLU A 199 2.81 2.29 18.05
C GLU A 199 1.61 2.63 18.94
N TYR A 200 0.49 3.05 18.32
CA TYR A 200 -0.75 3.23 19.07
C TYR A 200 -1.41 1.88 19.36
N SER A 201 -2.07 1.79 20.49
CA SER A 201 -2.76 0.58 20.94
C SER A 201 -4.26 0.76 21.15
N ASP A 202 -4.70 2.01 21.38
CA ASP A 202 -6.12 2.33 21.60
C ASP A 202 -6.39 3.84 21.40
N ILE A 203 -7.68 4.19 21.28
CA ILE A 203 -8.16 5.57 21.31
C ILE A 203 -9.24 5.65 22.39
N GLU A 204 -8.96 6.43 23.44
CA GLU A 204 -9.91 6.74 24.51
C GLU A 204 -10.84 7.88 24.02
N GLU A 205 -12.14 7.78 24.31
CA GLU A 205 -13.13 8.74 23.77
C GLU A 205 -13.46 9.89 24.76
N ASN A 206 -13.38 9.67 26.06
CA ASN A 206 -13.79 10.69 27.07
C ASN A 206 -12.80 10.74 28.26
N PRO A 207 -11.82 11.65 28.29
CA PRO A 207 -11.45 12.61 27.22
C PRO A 207 -10.73 11.92 26.07
N GLN A 208 -10.87 12.47 24.86
CA GLN A 208 -10.23 11.86 23.69
C GLN A 208 -8.71 11.85 23.80
N ALA A 209 -8.11 10.68 23.67
CA ALA A 209 -6.66 10.51 23.69
C ALA A 209 -6.23 9.28 22.88
N VAL A 210 -5.10 9.41 22.18
CA VAL A 210 -4.41 8.27 21.56
C VAL A 210 -3.49 7.63 22.60
N VAL A 211 -3.63 6.32 22.81
CA VAL A 211 -2.80 5.53 23.73
C VAL A 211 -1.66 4.90 22.94
N ALA A 212 -0.42 5.12 23.37
CA ALA A 212 0.78 4.51 22.80
C ALA A 212 1.69 4.01 23.95
N GLY A 213 1.74 2.70 24.11
CA GLY A 213 2.40 2.09 25.28
C GLY A 213 1.78 2.57 26.60
N ASP A 214 2.62 3.14 27.48
CA ASP A 214 2.19 3.67 28.78
C ASP A 214 1.74 5.15 28.69
N TYR A 215 1.87 5.76 27.53
CA TYR A 215 1.66 7.20 27.35
C TYR A 215 0.40 7.53 26.57
N ARG A 216 -0.06 8.77 26.71
CA ARG A 216 -1.27 9.32 26.09
C ARG A 216 -0.99 10.63 25.39
N ILE A 217 -1.55 10.77 24.20
CA ILE A 217 -1.65 12.03 23.45
C ILE A 217 -3.08 12.52 23.58
N ARG A 218 -3.33 13.45 24.50
CA ARG A 218 -4.66 14.08 24.62
C ARG A 218 -4.88 15.03 23.46
N CYS A 219 -6.02 14.92 22.79
CA CYS A 219 -6.32 15.74 21.62
C CYS A 219 -7.82 15.94 21.43
N LYS A 220 -8.19 16.90 20.60
CA LYS A 220 -9.58 17.13 20.18
C LYS A 220 -9.95 16.28 18.97
N TYR A 221 -8.98 16.05 18.08
CA TYR A 221 -9.17 15.29 16.84
C TYR A 221 -8.12 14.21 16.69
N VAL A 222 -8.52 13.09 16.06
CA VAL A 222 -7.63 11.99 15.69
C VAL A 222 -7.77 11.72 14.20
N VAL A 223 -6.64 11.61 13.48
CA VAL A 223 -6.61 11.19 12.07
C VAL A 223 -5.87 9.87 11.96
N ILE A 224 -6.57 8.82 11.52
CA ILE A 224 -6.06 7.46 11.39
C ILE A 224 -5.65 7.25 9.93
N ALA A 225 -4.34 7.26 9.66
CA ALA A 225 -3.71 7.15 8.34
C ALA A 225 -2.76 5.93 8.26
N THR A 226 -3.16 4.81 8.85
CA THR A 226 -2.33 3.62 9.08
C THR A 226 -2.39 2.59 7.96
N HIS A 227 -2.80 2.94 6.75
CA HIS A 227 -2.98 2.07 5.58
C HIS A 227 -4.10 1.03 5.81
N VAL A 228 -3.94 0.11 6.76
CA VAL A 228 -5.02 -0.73 7.27
C VAL A 228 -5.40 -0.24 8.66
N PRO A 229 -6.67 0.09 8.90
CA PRO A 229 -7.11 0.50 10.23
C PRO A 229 -7.03 -0.69 11.19
N VAL A 230 -6.31 -0.52 12.28
CA VAL A 230 -6.20 -1.48 13.38
C VAL A 230 -7.17 -1.08 14.47
N ALA A 231 -7.91 -2.03 15.04
CA ALA A 231 -8.84 -1.77 16.12
C ALA A 231 -8.10 -1.65 17.45
N GLY A 232 -8.38 -0.61 18.21
CA GLY A 232 -8.12 -0.58 19.64
C GLY A 232 -9.06 -1.52 20.41
N LYS A 233 -8.82 -1.69 21.72
CA LYS A 233 -9.59 -2.59 22.58
C LYS A 233 -11.09 -2.28 22.62
N THR A 234 -11.48 -1.04 22.39
CA THR A 234 -12.87 -0.53 22.49
C THR A 234 -13.68 -0.67 21.21
N GLY A 235 -13.04 -0.94 20.06
CA GLY A 235 -13.71 -0.94 18.74
C GLY A 235 -13.63 -2.22 17.92
N ARG A 236 -13.23 -3.37 18.50
CA ARG A 236 -12.96 -4.63 17.76
C ARG A 236 -14.05 -5.04 16.78
N LEU A 237 -15.32 -5.01 17.17
CA LEU A 237 -16.43 -5.41 16.29
C LEU A 237 -16.62 -4.43 15.12
N ARG A 238 -16.46 -3.11 15.37
CA ARG A 238 -16.53 -2.09 14.32
C ARG A 238 -15.37 -2.22 13.34
N ALA A 239 -14.15 -2.47 13.86
CA ALA A 239 -12.99 -2.64 13.01
C ALA A 239 -13.04 -3.93 12.20
N LEU A 240 -13.45 -5.07 12.75
CA LEU A 240 -13.65 -6.31 11.99
C LEU A 240 -14.68 -6.12 10.88
N SER A 241 -15.82 -5.45 11.18
CA SER A 241 -16.81 -5.10 10.16
C SER A 241 -16.25 -4.15 9.09
N PHE A 242 -15.32 -3.25 9.46
CA PHE A 242 -14.70 -2.35 8.51
C PHE A 242 -13.61 -3.05 7.69
N GLN A 243 -12.80 -3.89 8.33
CA GLN A 243 -11.76 -4.69 7.67
C GLN A 243 -12.34 -5.67 6.64
N SER A 244 -13.55 -6.20 6.85
CA SER A 244 -14.23 -7.04 5.85
C SER A 244 -14.59 -6.30 4.55
N LYS A 245 -14.49 -4.96 4.53
CA LYS A 245 -14.69 -4.13 3.34
C LYS A 245 -13.39 -3.89 2.56
N LEU A 246 -12.27 -4.39 3.04
CA LEU A 246 -10.92 -4.15 2.51
C LEU A 246 -10.31 -5.46 2.01
N ALA A 247 -9.69 -5.44 0.85
CA ALA A 247 -8.98 -6.56 0.26
C ALA A 247 -7.51 -6.19 0.01
N PRO A 248 -6.55 -6.79 0.75
CA PRO A 248 -5.12 -6.51 0.56
C PRO A 248 -4.55 -7.33 -0.59
N TYR A 249 -3.89 -6.65 -1.50
CA TYR A 249 -3.17 -7.20 -2.64
C TYR A 249 -1.69 -6.88 -2.54
N SER A 250 -0.83 -7.80 -2.99
CA SER A 250 0.59 -7.57 -3.21
C SER A 250 0.81 -7.23 -4.67
N SER A 251 1.53 -6.14 -4.94
CA SER A 251 1.94 -5.69 -6.27
C SER A 251 3.46 -5.62 -6.35
N TYR A 252 4.04 -5.96 -7.49
CA TYR A 252 5.48 -6.02 -7.69
C TYR A 252 5.91 -4.93 -8.67
N ALA A 253 7.10 -4.40 -8.47
CA ALA A 253 7.69 -3.41 -9.35
C ALA A 253 9.18 -3.66 -9.58
N VAL A 254 9.62 -3.37 -10.79
CA VAL A 254 11.03 -3.32 -11.19
C VAL A 254 11.37 -1.91 -11.65
N GLY A 255 12.54 -1.43 -11.25
CA GLY A 255 13.10 -0.17 -11.69
C GLY A 255 14.27 -0.40 -12.65
N ALA A 256 14.34 0.37 -13.73
CA ALA A 256 15.36 0.21 -14.76
C ALA A 256 15.90 1.55 -15.27
N GLU A 257 17.20 1.60 -15.52
CA GLU A 257 17.85 2.71 -16.22
C GLU A 257 17.67 2.56 -17.73
N LEU A 258 17.48 3.69 -18.41
CA LEU A 258 17.29 3.81 -19.86
C LEU A 258 18.15 4.92 -20.44
N PRO A 259 18.60 4.80 -21.70
CA PRO A 259 19.02 5.97 -22.47
C PRO A 259 17.93 7.02 -22.53
N PRO A 260 18.24 8.32 -22.63
CA PRO A 260 17.25 9.37 -22.65
C PRO A 260 16.38 9.30 -23.91
N ASP A 261 15.07 9.21 -23.70
CA ASP A 261 14.05 9.28 -24.76
C ASP A 261 12.87 10.16 -24.30
N PRO A 262 12.87 11.47 -24.60
CA PRO A 262 11.79 12.36 -24.20
C PRO A 262 10.40 11.92 -24.67
N ALA A 263 10.29 11.17 -25.78
CA ALA A 263 9.01 10.69 -26.29
C ALA A 263 8.42 9.55 -25.44
N ALA A 264 9.26 8.85 -24.69
CA ALA A 264 8.82 7.78 -23.79
C ALA A 264 8.39 8.28 -22.40
N ARG A 265 8.68 9.54 -22.04
CA ARG A 265 8.42 10.08 -20.69
C ARG A 265 6.94 10.33 -20.45
N ALA A 266 6.29 9.33 -19.89
CA ALA A 266 4.86 9.32 -19.62
C ALA A 266 4.50 8.23 -18.61
N MET A 267 3.23 8.12 -18.29
CA MET A 267 2.66 7.01 -17.53
C MET A 267 1.77 6.16 -18.43
N PHE A 268 1.81 4.85 -18.22
CA PHE A 268 1.04 3.88 -19.02
C PHE A 268 0.44 2.84 -18.09
N TRP A 269 -0.79 2.41 -18.33
CA TRP A 269 -1.40 1.24 -17.70
C TRP A 269 -2.34 0.56 -18.69
N ASP A 270 -2.31 -0.77 -18.69
CA ASP A 270 -3.05 -1.55 -19.64
C ASP A 270 -4.45 -1.98 -19.13
N LEU A 271 -5.24 -2.55 -20.02
CA LEU A 271 -6.59 -3.05 -19.72
C LEU A 271 -6.60 -4.54 -19.28
N ASN A 272 -5.47 -5.10 -18.86
CA ASN A 272 -5.45 -6.43 -18.25
C ASN A 272 -6.11 -6.39 -16.86
N ASN A 273 -6.42 -7.56 -16.32
CA ASN A 273 -6.82 -7.72 -14.94
C ASN A 273 -6.16 -8.99 -14.38
N PRO A 274 -5.16 -8.87 -13.50
CA PRO A 274 -4.53 -7.62 -13.05
C PRO A 274 -3.79 -6.88 -14.18
N TYR A 275 -3.76 -5.55 -14.11
CA TYR A 275 -3.12 -4.69 -15.11
C TYR A 275 -1.62 -4.53 -14.86
N ASN A 276 -0.88 -4.21 -15.92
CA ASN A 276 0.50 -3.77 -15.80
C ASN A 276 0.58 -2.27 -16.01
N TYR A 277 1.53 -1.63 -15.33
CA TYR A 277 1.74 -0.19 -15.39
C TYR A 277 3.22 0.14 -15.57
N LEU A 278 3.48 1.22 -16.31
CA LEU A 278 4.82 1.73 -16.59
C LEU A 278 4.82 3.23 -16.38
N ARG A 279 5.86 3.76 -15.75
CA ARG A 279 6.20 5.18 -15.82
C ARG A 279 7.64 5.33 -16.31
N VAL A 280 7.87 6.32 -17.15
CA VAL A 280 9.21 6.72 -17.58
C VAL A 280 9.41 8.19 -17.23
N GLU A 281 10.50 8.50 -16.56
CA GLU A 281 10.83 9.85 -16.11
C GLU A 281 12.27 10.23 -16.46
N ALA A 282 12.53 11.54 -16.60
CA ALA A 282 13.88 12.05 -16.73
C ALA A 282 14.63 11.91 -15.39
N ARG A 283 15.90 11.44 -15.45
CA ARG A 283 16.77 11.31 -14.29
C ARG A 283 18.22 11.69 -14.65
N GLY A 284 18.58 12.93 -14.40
CA GLY A 284 19.89 13.45 -14.83
C GLY A 284 20.06 13.37 -16.34
N GLU A 285 21.11 12.69 -16.79
CA GLU A 285 21.41 12.49 -18.23
C GLU A 285 20.67 11.28 -18.84
N ASN A 286 20.06 10.43 -18.02
CA ASN A 286 19.34 9.23 -18.42
C ASN A 286 17.83 9.36 -18.13
N ASP A 287 17.08 8.35 -18.56
CA ASP A 287 15.73 8.12 -18.11
C ASP A 287 15.68 6.95 -17.12
N TYR A 288 14.63 6.89 -16.34
CA TYR A 288 14.35 5.81 -15.41
C TYR A 288 12.93 5.31 -15.60
N ALA A 289 12.80 4.00 -15.80
CA ALA A 289 11.51 3.34 -15.88
C ALA A 289 11.16 2.64 -14.57
N ILE A 290 9.89 2.68 -14.20
CA ILE A 290 9.30 1.82 -13.17
C ILE A 290 8.19 1.04 -13.84
N PHE A 291 8.32 -0.28 -13.86
CA PHE A 291 7.33 -1.19 -14.45
C PHE A 291 6.81 -2.13 -13.38
N GLY A 292 5.49 -2.28 -13.28
CA GLY A 292 4.88 -3.10 -12.25
C GLY A 292 3.57 -3.76 -12.67
N GLY A 293 3.04 -4.56 -11.74
CA GLY A 293 1.86 -5.37 -11.92
C GLY A 293 1.96 -6.69 -11.16
N LYS A 294 1.37 -7.77 -11.73
CA LYS A 294 1.32 -9.10 -11.11
C LYS A 294 0.58 -9.09 -9.77
N ASP A 295 -0.42 -8.25 -9.65
CA ASP A 295 -1.20 -8.08 -8.46
C ASP A 295 -1.94 -9.37 -8.12
N HIS A 296 -1.81 -9.79 -6.87
CA HIS A 296 -2.54 -10.93 -6.33
C HIS A 296 -2.85 -10.72 -4.85
N LYS A 297 -3.87 -11.39 -4.34
CA LYS A 297 -4.18 -11.30 -2.91
C LYS A 297 -2.99 -11.71 -2.06
N THR A 298 -2.64 -10.88 -1.10
CA THR A 298 -1.48 -11.08 -0.22
C THR A 298 -1.51 -12.47 0.41
N GLY A 299 -0.40 -13.22 0.29
CA GLY A 299 -0.23 -14.57 0.82
C GLY A 299 -0.91 -15.68 0.01
N GLN A 300 -1.42 -15.41 -1.19
CA GLN A 300 -2.08 -16.42 -2.03
C GLN A 300 -1.23 -16.91 -3.21
N GLU A 301 -0.18 -16.17 -3.63
CA GLU A 301 0.75 -16.63 -4.65
C GLU A 301 1.70 -17.70 -4.09
N ALA A 302 1.86 -18.77 -4.84
CA ALA A 302 2.71 -19.91 -4.45
C ALA A 302 4.20 -19.67 -4.77
N HIS A 303 4.47 -18.89 -5.81
CA HIS A 303 5.81 -18.62 -6.35
C HIS A 303 6.03 -17.12 -6.58
N PRO A 304 6.00 -16.30 -5.53
CA PRO A 304 6.08 -14.84 -5.65
C PRO A 304 7.38 -14.34 -6.31
N GLU A 305 8.47 -15.12 -6.26
CA GLU A 305 9.72 -14.84 -6.97
C GLU A 305 9.55 -14.75 -8.49
N HIS A 306 8.65 -15.54 -9.08
CA HIS A 306 8.37 -15.51 -10.52
C HIS A 306 7.71 -14.21 -10.98
N CYS A 307 7.06 -13.48 -10.05
CA CYS A 307 6.46 -12.19 -10.39
C CYS A 307 7.49 -11.18 -10.91
N TYR A 308 8.69 -11.14 -10.31
CA TYR A 308 9.77 -10.27 -10.80
C TYR A 308 10.32 -10.76 -12.14
N GLU A 309 10.55 -12.06 -12.31
CA GLU A 309 11.08 -12.64 -13.56
C GLU A 309 10.15 -12.35 -14.75
N GLU A 310 8.84 -12.48 -14.55
CA GLU A 310 7.85 -12.19 -15.56
C GLU A 310 7.77 -10.68 -15.89
N LEU A 311 7.87 -9.80 -14.88
CA LEU A 311 7.93 -8.36 -15.10
C LEU A 311 9.18 -7.96 -15.86
N GLU A 312 10.35 -8.51 -15.53
CA GLU A 312 11.61 -8.23 -16.23
C GLU A 312 11.57 -8.71 -17.69
N THR A 313 11.00 -9.89 -17.92
CA THR A 313 10.81 -10.42 -19.27
C THR A 313 9.93 -9.50 -20.10
N LEU A 314 8.78 -9.08 -19.56
CA LEU A 314 7.85 -8.20 -20.24
C LEU A 314 8.46 -6.79 -20.46
N LEU A 315 9.18 -6.26 -19.46
CA LEU A 315 9.88 -4.98 -19.61
C LEU A 315 10.94 -5.02 -20.72
N ALA A 316 11.69 -6.11 -20.83
CA ALA A 316 12.68 -6.28 -21.88
C ALA A 316 12.06 -6.35 -23.30
N GLU A 317 10.83 -6.87 -23.41
CA GLU A 317 10.08 -6.84 -24.68
C GLU A 317 9.56 -5.43 -25.03
N ILE A 318 9.11 -4.66 -24.02
CA ILE A 318 8.57 -3.31 -24.20
C ILE A 318 9.68 -2.28 -24.42
N LEU A 319 10.74 -2.36 -23.60
CA LEU A 319 11.89 -1.45 -23.58
C LEU A 319 13.19 -2.26 -23.61
N PRO A 320 13.62 -2.74 -24.79
CA PRO A 320 14.81 -3.63 -24.91
C PRO A 320 16.13 -3.03 -24.40
N GLN A 321 16.21 -1.70 -24.26
CA GLN A 321 17.38 -1.00 -23.75
C GLN A 321 17.36 -0.83 -22.22
N ALA A 322 16.28 -1.25 -21.55
CA ALA A 322 16.14 -1.11 -20.11
C ALA A 322 17.12 -2.04 -19.37
N ARG A 323 17.83 -1.49 -18.39
CA ARG A 323 18.69 -2.25 -17.48
C ARG A 323 18.09 -2.22 -16.08
N VAL A 324 17.51 -3.33 -15.64
CA VAL A 324 16.92 -3.45 -14.30
C VAL A 324 17.99 -3.24 -13.22
N THR A 325 17.70 -2.35 -12.28
CA THR A 325 18.57 -1.99 -11.14
C THR A 325 17.90 -2.18 -9.80
N ASP A 326 16.58 -2.16 -9.76
CA ASP A 326 15.79 -2.17 -8.54
C ASP A 326 14.62 -3.14 -8.64
N ARG A 327 14.25 -3.74 -7.50
CA ARG A 327 13.05 -4.55 -7.32
C ARG A 327 12.43 -4.21 -5.98
N TRP A 328 11.12 -4.16 -5.91
CA TRP A 328 10.38 -4.03 -4.66
C TRP A 328 8.93 -4.46 -4.84
N SER A 329 8.25 -4.73 -3.75
CA SER A 329 6.80 -4.92 -3.73
C SER A 329 6.15 -3.93 -2.80
N GLY A 330 4.86 -3.73 -2.97
CA GLY A 330 4.01 -2.96 -2.08
C GLY A 330 2.70 -3.67 -1.81
N GLN A 331 2.04 -3.30 -0.72
CA GLN A 331 0.69 -3.77 -0.44
C GLN A 331 -0.32 -2.69 -0.84
N VAL A 332 -1.28 -3.08 -1.65
CA VAL A 332 -2.40 -2.23 -2.08
C VAL A 332 -3.66 -2.69 -1.35
N ILE A 333 -4.43 -1.75 -0.82
CA ILE A 333 -5.71 -2.06 -0.19
C ILE A 333 -6.83 -1.63 -1.12
N GLU A 334 -7.54 -2.61 -1.65
CA GLU A 334 -8.71 -2.40 -2.49
C GLU A 334 -10.00 -2.37 -1.66
N THR A 335 -11.01 -1.73 -2.21
CA THR A 335 -12.37 -1.71 -1.67
C THR A 335 -13.32 -2.37 -2.64
N HIS A 336 -14.42 -2.90 -2.16
CA HIS A 336 -15.35 -3.64 -3.01
C HIS A 336 -16.04 -2.80 -4.08
N ASP A 337 -16.17 -1.48 -3.85
CA ASP A 337 -16.78 -0.55 -4.79
C ASP A 337 -15.75 0.34 -5.54
N GLY A 338 -14.45 0.08 -5.34
CA GLY A 338 -13.35 0.77 -6.01
C GLY A 338 -13.10 2.21 -5.55
N LEU A 339 -13.77 2.68 -4.50
CA LEU A 339 -13.59 4.02 -3.95
C LEU A 339 -13.00 3.96 -2.53
N PRO A 340 -12.06 4.85 -2.18
CA PRO A 340 -11.48 4.87 -0.84
C PRO A 340 -12.50 5.23 0.24
N TYR A 341 -12.21 4.83 1.48
CA TYR A 341 -12.94 5.25 2.66
C TYR A 341 -12.20 6.42 3.30
N ILE A 342 -12.80 7.61 3.24
CA ILE A 342 -12.24 8.85 3.78
C ILE A 342 -13.34 9.61 4.51
N GLY A 343 -13.16 9.91 5.77
CA GLY A 343 -14.12 10.70 6.54
C GLY A 343 -14.18 10.33 8.01
N GLU A 344 -15.16 10.89 8.68
CA GLU A 344 -15.36 10.70 10.11
C GLU A 344 -16.07 9.36 10.39
N THR A 345 -15.57 8.63 11.39
CA THR A 345 -16.14 7.37 11.86
C THR A 345 -16.85 7.49 13.21
N SER A 346 -16.41 8.42 14.02
CA SER A 346 -17.00 8.87 15.28
C SER A 346 -16.58 10.32 15.51
N GLU A 347 -17.21 11.03 16.43
CA GLU A 347 -16.97 12.44 16.68
C GLU A 347 -15.48 12.73 16.86
N GLY A 348 -14.94 13.59 15.98
CA GLY A 348 -13.52 13.98 15.97
C GLY A 348 -12.53 12.88 15.55
N GLN A 349 -12.98 11.73 15.04
CA GLN A 349 -12.09 10.66 14.56
C GLN A 349 -12.25 10.45 13.05
N PHE A 350 -11.18 10.71 12.30
CA PHE A 350 -11.11 10.56 10.84
C PHE A 350 -10.32 9.33 10.45
N ILE A 351 -10.77 8.63 9.41
CA ILE A 351 -10.08 7.49 8.83
C ILE A 351 -9.80 7.75 7.34
N ALA A 352 -8.70 7.19 6.86
CA ALA A 352 -8.35 7.20 5.45
C ALA A 352 -7.69 5.87 5.06
N THR A 353 -8.34 5.11 4.16
CA THR A 353 -7.88 3.77 3.73
C THR A 353 -8.53 3.33 2.42
N GLY A 354 -8.04 2.23 1.84
CA GLY A 354 -8.64 1.62 0.65
C GLY A 354 -8.39 2.44 -0.62
N PHE A 355 -7.17 2.94 -0.79
CA PHE A 355 -6.82 3.83 -1.90
C PHE A 355 -6.64 3.11 -3.24
N SER A 356 -6.73 1.79 -3.26
CA SER A 356 -6.42 0.96 -4.44
C SER A 356 -5.05 1.34 -5.02
N GLY A 357 -4.83 1.37 -6.31
CA GLY A 357 -3.57 1.80 -6.93
C GLY A 357 -3.23 3.29 -6.80
N ASN A 358 -4.18 4.14 -6.35
CA ASN A 358 -4.05 5.61 -6.34
C ASN A 358 -3.65 6.22 -4.99
N GLY A 359 -2.81 5.52 -4.21
CA GLY A 359 -2.45 5.89 -2.84
C GLY A 359 -1.84 7.28 -2.67
N MET A 360 -1.04 7.75 -3.62
CA MET A 360 -0.44 9.10 -3.56
C MET A 360 -1.50 10.19 -3.72
N THR A 361 -2.40 10.01 -4.69
CA THR A 361 -3.48 10.95 -5.00
C THR A 361 -4.53 10.95 -3.89
N PHE A 362 -5.11 9.80 -3.56
CA PHE A 362 -6.17 9.72 -2.55
C PHE A 362 -5.65 9.92 -1.12
N GLY A 363 -4.40 9.61 -0.84
CA GLY A 363 -3.78 9.93 0.45
C GLY A 363 -3.66 11.45 0.67
N THR A 364 -3.34 12.20 -0.38
CA THR A 364 -3.32 13.67 -0.32
C THR A 364 -4.73 14.25 -0.25
N LEU A 365 -5.68 13.69 -1.01
CA LEU A 365 -7.10 14.05 -0.89
C LEU A 365 -7.60 13.88 0.54
N ALA A 366 -7.29 12.73 1.16
CA ALA A 366 -7.69 12.42 2.53
C ALA A 366 -7.14 13.43 3.54
N ALA A 367 -5.89 13.83 3.36
CA ALA A 367 -5.28 14.88 4.19
C ALA A 367 -6.04 16.20 4.05
N ARG A 368 -6.41 16.59 2.84
CA ARG A 368 -7.21 17.80 2.58
C ARG A 368 -8.59 17.69 3.20
N MET A 369 -9.30 16.57 3.00
CA MET A 369 -10.64 16.34 3.54
C MET A 369 -10.66 16.37 5.08
N ALA A 370 -9.66 15.76 5.74
CA ALA A 370 -9.51 15.81 7.19
C ALA A 370 -9.29 17.27 7.68
N CYS A 371 -8.46 18.04 6.98
CA CYS A 371 -8.23 19.44 7.31
C CYS A 371 -9.47 20.32 7.12
N ASP A 372 -10.26 20.08 6.08
CA ASP A 372 -11.49 20.83 5.82
C ASP A 372 -12.53 20.51 6.91
N ALA A 373 -12.69 19.24 7.28
CA ALA A 373 -13.61 18.82 8.34
C ALA A 373 -13.21 19.38 9.73
N ILE A 374 -11.92 19.33 10.09
CA ILE A 374 -11.42 19.91 11.35
C ILE A 374 -11.61 21.43 11.40
N ALA A 375 -11.57 22.10 10.25
CA ALA A 375 -11.78 23.52 10.11
C ALA A 375 -13.24 23.93 9.87
N ASP A 376 -14.19 22.97 9.92
CA ASP A 376 -15.62 23.17 9.65
C ASP A 376 -15.87 23.80 8.26
N VAL A 377 -15.10 23.35 7.25
CA VAL A 377 -15.24 23.75 5.85
C VAL A 377 -15.99 22.67 5.10
N GLU A 378 -17.04 23.07 4.37
CA GLU A 378 -17.81 22.16 3.54
C GLU A 378 -16.93 21.51 2.45
N ASN A 379 -17.04 20.19 2.30
CA ASN A 379 -16.27 19.43 1.35
C ASN A 379 -17.18 18.67 0.38
N PRO A 380 -17.12 18.93 -0.94
CA PRO A 380 -18.06 18.37 -1.92
C PRO A 380 -17.90 16.87 -2.13
N TRP A 381 -16.76 16.29 -1.73
CA TRP A 381 -16.45 14.86 -1.95
C TRP A 381 -16.83 13.97 -0.76
N LEU A 382 -17.23 14.56 0.38
CA LEU A 382 -17.47 13.84 1.64
C LEU A 382 -18.44 12.66 1.46
N GLU A 383 -19.56 12.87 0.78
CA GLU A 383 -20.56 11.82 0.57
C GLU A 383 -20.03 10.66 -0.30
N ALA A 384 -19.20 10.97 -1.31
CA ALA A 384 -18.66 9.97 -2.22
C ALA A 384 -17.69 8.99 -1.53
N PHE A 385 -16.92 9.50 -0.56
CA PHE A 385 -15.86 8.73 0.10
C PHE A 385 -16.19 8.34 1.55
N HIS A 386 -17.38 8.69 2.06
CA HIS A 386 -17.73 8.48 3.47
C HIS A 386 -17.59 7.01 3.91
N PRO A 387 -17.00 6.73 5.09
CA PRO A 387 -16.73 5.36 5.56
C PRO A 387 -18.00 4.52 5.78
N THR A 388 -19.14 5.15 6.03
CA THR A 388 -20.43 4.46 6.23
C THR A 388 -21.25 4.29 4.96
N ARG A 389 -20.74 4.72 3.79
CA ARG A 389 -21.48 4.53 2.53
C ARG A 389 -21.82 3.06 2.27
N PRO A 390 -22.97 2.75 1.66
CA PRO A 390 -23.45 1.39 1.47
C PRO A 390 -22.74 0.68 0.29
N ALA A 391 -21.40 0.53 0.36
CA ALA A 391 -20.60 -0.09 -0.70
C ALA A 391 -21.02 -1.53 -1.00
N MET A 392 -21.36 -2.32 0.01
CA MET A 392 -21.81 -3.72 -0.16
C MET A 392 -23.07 -3.84 -1.01
N LEU A 393 -24.00 -2.89 -0.94
CA LEU A 393 -25.22 -2.90 -1.76
C LEU A 393 -24.96 -2.57 -3.23
N ARG A 394 -23.82 -1.93 -3.52
CA ARG A 394 -23.43 -1.51 -4.86
C ARG A 394 -22.55 -2.54 -5.59
N ALA A 395 -21.79 -3.34 -4.83
CA ALA A 395 -20.93 -4.39 -5.35
C ALA A 395 -21.05 -5.71 -4.55
N PRO A 396 -22.25 -6.33 -4.46
CA PRO A 396 -22.47 -7.49 -3.60
C PRO A 396 -21.66 -8.71 -4.01
N TRP A 397 -21.45 -8.93 -5.31
CA TRP A 397 -20.68 -10.06 -5.82
C TRP A 397 -19.20 -9.91 -5.52
N THR A 398 -18.65 -8.72 -5.66
CA THR A 398 -17.24 -8.43 -5.29
C THR A 398 -17.05 -8.65 -3.79
N TYR A 399 -17.97 -8.14 -2.97
CA TYR A 399 -17.93 -8.37 -1.52
C TYR A 399 -17.91 -9.85 -1.16
N LEU A 400 -18.81 -10.65 -1.75
CA LEU A 400 -18.88 -12.09 -1.50
C LEU A 400 -17.61 -12.81 -1.96
N LYS A 401 -17.12 -12.50 -3.15
CA LYS A 401 -15.89 -13.08 -3.71
C LYS A 401 -14.69 -12.80 -2.81
N GLU A 402 -14.51 -11.56 -2.39
CA GLU A 402 -13.38 -11.15 -1.57
C GLU A 402 -13.38 -11.78 -0.18
N ASN A 403 -14.54 -11.97 0.44
CA ASN A 403 -14.66 -12.54 1.78
C ASN A 403 -14.76 -14.08 1.79
N PHE A 404 -14.91 -14.74 0.64
CA PHE A 404 -15.02 -16.21 0.56
C PHE A 404 -13.67 -16.91 0.86
N ASP A 405 -12.56 -16.21 0.71
CA ASP A 405 -11.24 -16.78 0.94
C ASP A 405 -11.01 -17.18 2.40
N TYR A 406 -11.52 -16.41 3.37
CA TYR A 406 -11.36 -16.73 4.79
C TYR A 406 -11.86 -18.13 5.16
N PRO A 407 -13.14 -18.51 4.94
CA PRO A 407 -13.59 -19.85 5.25
C PRO A 407 -12.88 -20.92 4.41
N ARG A 408 -12.56 -20.63 3.15
CA ARG A 408 -11.85 -21.57 2.25
C ARG A 408 -10.46 -21.93 2.79
N TYR A 409 -9.65 -20.93 3.13
CA TYR A 409 -8.29 -21.17 3.64
C TYR A 409 -8.31 -21.78 5.04
N LEU A 410 -9.19 -21.32 5.92
CA LEU A 410 -9.34 -21.89 7.25
C LEU A 410 -9.67 -23.40 7.16
N VAL A 411 -10.67 -23.77 6.36
CA VAL A 411 -11.06 -25.18 6.17
C VAL A 411 -9.94 -25.99 5.51
N LYS A 412 -9.33 -25.48 4.43
CA LYS A 412 -8.24 -26.15 3.72
C LYS A 412 -7.05 -26.42 4.64
N ASP A 413 -6.63 -25.43 5.39
CA ASP A 413 -5.43 -25.49 6.21
C ASP A 413 -5.61 -26.40 7.45
N TYR A 414 -6.84 -26.48 8.00
CA TYR A 414 -7.14 -27.31 9.17
C TYR A 414 -7.61 -28.72 8.85
N LEU A 415 -8.17 -28.97 7.64
CA LEU A 415 -8.59 -30.30 7.18
C LEU A 415 -7.52 -31.01 6.30
N ALA A 416 -6.48 -30.30 5.87
CA ALA A 416 -5.38 -30.92 5.14
C ALA A 416 -4.79 -32.09 5.96
N PRO A 417 -4.51 -33.24 5.34
CA PRO A 417 -3.83 -34.34 6.03
C PRO A 417 -2.56 -33.83 6.69
N LYS A 418 -2.35 -34.19 7.93
CA LYS A 418 -1.07 -33.94 8.62
C LYS A 418 -0.03 -34.80 7.89
N GLU A 419 0.63 -34.25 6.88
CA GLU A 419 1.82 -34.90 6.33
C GLU A 419 2.77 -35.12 7.50
N ARG A 420 3.23 -36.37 7.68
CA ARG A 420 4.39 -36.65 8.51
C ARG A 420 5.58 -36.08 7.74
N ASP A 421 5.84 -34.80 7.98
CA ASP A 421 7.02 -34.17 7.41
C ASP A 421 8.24 -34.96 7.88
N GLU A 422 8.99 -35.56 6.95
CA GLU A 422 10.42 -35.68 7.16
C GLU A 422 10.87 -34.25 7.52
N ILE A 423 11.44 -34.07 8.75
CA ILE A 423 11.80 -32.76 9.28
C ILE A 423 12.97 -32.23 8.44
N LYS A 424 12.63 -31.72 7.24
CA LYS A 424 13.56 -31.06 6.34
C LYS A 424 13.48 -29.57 6.65
N THR A 425 14.45 -29.10 7.41
CA THR A 425 14.57 -27.68 7.76
C THR A 425 14.72 -26.82 6.49
N PRO A 426 14.22 -25.58 6.49
CA PRO A 426 14.39 -24.68 5.35
C PRO A 426 15.87 -24.40 5.06
N THR A 427 16.21 -24.15 3.82
CA THR A 427 17.55 -23.73 3.39
C THR A 427 17.83 -22.28 3.80
N ALA A 428 19.10 -21.87 3.80
CA ALA A 428 19.49 -20.50 4.10
C ALA A 428 18.70 -19.47 3.25
N GLY A 429 18.23 -18.40 3.86
CA GLY A 429 17.40 -17.36 3.26
C GLY A 429 15.93 -17.76 3.02
N SER A 430 15.48 -18.93 3.48
CA SER A 430 14.13 -19.42 3.21
C SER A 430 13.31 -19.70 4.47
N GLY A 431 11.99 -19.74 4.30
CA GLY A 431 11.03 -20.08 5.34
C GLY A 431 10.08 -21.20 4.92
N LYS A 432 9.64 -22.01 5.89
CA LYS A 432 8.68 -23.09 5.68
C LYS A 432 7.76 -23.23 6.89
N VAL A 433 6.46 -23.46 6.64
CA VAL A 433 5.54 -23.87 7.71
C VAL A 433 5.72 -25.37 7.96
N MET A 434 5.98 -25.74 9.22
CA MET A 434 6.28 -27.10 9.63
C MET A 434 5.36 -27.55 10.78
N HIS A 435 5.10 -28.86 10.85
CA HIS A 435 4.33 -29.48 11.91
C HIS A 435 5.28 -30.20 12.89
N ILE A 436 5.43 -29.67 14.11
CA ILE A 436 6.37 -30.20 15.09
C ILE A 436 5.66 -30.37 16.43
N ASN A 437 5.66 -31.58 16.98
CA ASN A 437 5.03 -31.91 18.26
C ASN A 437 3.56 -31.42 18.35
N GLY A 438 2.81 -31.50 17.24
CA GLY A 438 1.41 -31.05 17.18
C GLY A 438 1.21 -29.55 16.95
N ASN A 439 2.28 -28.75 16.96
CA ASN A 439 2.26 -27.31 16.71
C ASN A 439 2.55 -27.01 15.23
N ARG A 440 1.96 -25.94 14.71
CA ARG A 440 2.23 -25.39 13.38
C ARG A 440 3.17 -24.21 13.53
N LEU A 441 4.41 -24.39 13.06
CA LEU A 441 5.49 -23.42 13.23
C LEU A 441 5.88 -22.83 11.88
N ALA A 442 6.03 -21.52 11.83
CA ALA A 442 6.69 -20.77 10.77
C ALA A 442 8.19 -20.75 11.09
N VAL A 443 8.96 -21.55 10.35
CA VAL A 443 10.40 -21.76 10.58
C VAL A 443 11.17 -21.03 9.49
N TYR A 444 12.05 -20.13 9.89
CA TYR A 444 12.94 -19.36 9.02
C TYR A 444 14.39 -19.73 9.29
N CYS A 445 15.19 -19.88 8.24
CA CYS A 445 16.62 -20.04 8.28
C CYS A 445 17.29 -18.82 7.66
N ASN A 446 18.06 -18.05 8.43
CA ASN A 446 18.75 -16.88 7.92
C ASN A 446 19.95 -17.26 7.02
N ASP A 447 20.58 -16.26 6.38
CA ASP A 447 21.71 -16.49 5.47
C ASP A 447 22.95 -17.07 6.19
N ALA A 448 23.05 -16.89 7.51
CA ALA A 448 24.10 -17.51 8.34
C ALA A 448 23.78 -18.97 8.72
N GLY A 449 22.61 -19.48 8.34
CA GLY A 449 22.15 -20.82 8.66
C GLY A 449 21.52 -20.95 10.07
N GLU A 450 21.17 -19.83 10.73
CA GLU A 450 20.52 -19.85 12.04
C GLU A 450 19.02 -19.97 11.89
N ILE A 451 18.41 -20.86 12.68
CA ILE A 451 16.96 -21.09 12.68
C ILE A 451 16.27 -20.22 13.72
N SER A 452 15.23 -19.52 13.29
CA SER A 452 14.18 -18.94 14.14
C SER A 452 12.84 -19.58 13.84
N ALA A 453 11.96 -19.64 14.82
CA ALA A 453 10.63 -20.22 14.67
C ALA A 453 9.61 -19.42 15.49
N CYS A 454 8.41 -19.30 14.93
CA CYS A 454 7.25 -18.71 15.60
C CYS A 454 5.99 -19.50 15.25
N SER A 455 4.88 -19.22 15.92
CA SER A 455 3.59 -19.80 15.56
C SER A 455 3.24 -19.44 14.13
N ALA A 456 2.84 -20.42 13.30
CA ALA A 456 2.32 -20.15 11.97
C ALA A 456 0.87 -19.64 11.97
N VAL A 457 0.24 -19.55 13.16
CA VAL A 457 -1.15 -19.14 13.32
C VAL A 457 -1.23 -17.61 13.42
N CYS A 458 -1.83 -16.97 12.43
CA CYS A 458 -2.04 -15.52 12.42
C CYS A 458 -2.90 -15.08 13.60
N PRO A 459 -2.46 -14.11 14.43
CA PRO A 459 -3.18 -13.68 15.62
C PRO A 459 -4.44 -12.87 15.33
N HIS A 460 -4.74 -12.57 14.06
CA HIS A 460 -5.98 -11.90 13.66
C HIS A 460 -7.20 -12.82 13.81
N LEU A 461 -7.35 -13.84 12.95
CA LEU A 461 -8.48 -14.78 12.93
C LEU A 461 -8.05 -16.24 12.76
N GLY A 462 -6.80 -16.59 13.05
CA GLY A 462 -6.34 -17.97 13.16
C GLY A 462 -5.96 -18.66 11.85
N CYS A 463 -5.87 -17.97 10.70
CA CYS A 463 -5.38 -18.57 9.46
C CYS A 463 -3.88 -18.86 9.53
N LEU A 464 -3.39 -19.81 8.72
CA LEU A 464 -1.96 -20.07 8.63
C LEU A 464 -1.28 -19.07 7.70
N VAL A 465 -0.16 -18.51 8.16
CA VAL A 465 0.71 -17.69 7.34
C VAL A 465 1.48 -18.54 6.33
N ARG A 466 1.93 -17.92 5.24
CA ARG A 466 2.72 -18.52 4.17
C ARG A 466 3.99 -17.73 3.95
N TRP A 467 5.06 -18.43 3.58
CA TRP A 467 6.32 -17.78 3.27
C TRP A 467 6.25 -17.12 1.89
N ASN A 468 6.60 -15.85 1.85
CA ASN A 468 6.83 -15.09 0.62
C ASN A 468 8.35 -15.02 0.40
N SER A 469 8.85 -15.81 -0.56
CA SER A 469 10.28 -15.91 -0.87
C SER A 469 10.84 -14.63 -1.50
N ALA A 470 10.02 -13.90 -2.25
CA ALA A 470 10.41 -12.66 -2.90
C ALA A 470 10.69 -11.54 -1.89
N GLU A 471 9.86 -11.47 -0.82
CA GLU A 471 9.89 -10.40 0.17
C GLU A 471 10.52 -10.83 1.51
N GLN A 472 10.76 -12.14 1.67
CA GLN A 472 11.20 -12.73 2.94
C GLN A 472 10.24 -12.38 4.09
N THR A 473 8.95 -12.59 3.89
CA THR A 473 7.89 -12.31 4.85
C THR A 473 6.98 -13.52 5.05
N TRP A 474 6.28 -13.54 6.18
CA TRP A 474 5.16 -14.42 6.43
C TRP A 474 3.87 -13.67 6.14
N ASP A 475 3.14 -14.07 5.12
CA ASP A 475 1.94 -13.40 4.65
C ASP A 475 0.69 -14.23 4.95
N CYS A 476 -0.35 -13.60 5.51
CA CYS A 476 -1.61 -14.28 5.83
C CYS A 476 -2.57 -14.24 4.62
N PRO A 477 -2.96 -15.40 4.04
CA PRO A 477 -3.79 -15.44 2.84
C PRO A 477 -5.25 -15.05 3.04
N CYS A 478 -5.69 -14.89 4.31
CA CYS A 478 -7.08 -14.58 4.61
C CYS A 478 -7.37 -13.08 4.57
N HIS A 479 -6.53 -12.27 5.24
CA HIS A 479 -6.73 -10.82 5.35
C HIS A 479 -5.44 -10.02 5.18
N GLY A 480 -4.37 -10.63 4.64
CA GLY A 480 -3.15 -9.96 4.21
C GLY A 480 -2.27 -9.39 5.33
N SER A 481 -2.40 -9.84 6.58
CA SER A 481 -1.41 -9.47 7.60
C SER A 481 -0.02 -9.97 7.18
N ARG A 482 0.99 -9.12 7.34
CA ARG A 482 2.37 -9.42 6.95
C ARG A 482 3.29 -9.35 8.16
N PHE A 483 4.21 -10.29 8.23
CA PHE A 483 5.18 -10.41 9.31
C PHE A 483 6.58 -10.61 8.74
N GLY A 484 7.57 -10.04 9.40
CA GLY A 484 8.98 -10.29 9.06
C GLY A 484 9.40 -11.73 9.29
N PRO A 485 10.61 -12.11 8.88
CA PRO A 485 11.11 -13.48 8.97
C PRO A 485 11.03 -14.09 10.37
N GLU A 486 11.26 -13.27 11.41
CA GLU A 486 11.23 -13.66 12.82
C GLU A 486 9.83 -13.49 13.46
N GLY A 487 8.80 -13.23 12.65
CA GLY A 487 7.42 -13.10 13.11
C GLY A 487 7.01 -11.70 13.57
N LYS A 488 7.86 -10.67 13.47
CA LYS A 488 7.53 -9.29 13.83
C LYS A 488 6.45 -8.73 12.90
N LEU A 489 5.40 -8.13 13.46
CA LEU A 489 4.32 -7.54 12.68
C LEU A 489 4.80 -6.36 11.83
N MET A 490 4.61 -6.45 10.52
CA MET A 490 4.91 -5.40 9.53
C MET A 490 3.65 -4.65 9.11
N ALA A 491 2.60 -5.40 8.70
CA ALA A 491 1.32 -4.82 8.26
C ALA A 491 0.13 -5.60 8.84
N GLY A 492 -0.92 -4.85 9.26
CA GLY A 492 -2.17 -5.40 9.74
C GLY A 492 -2.98 -6.13 8.65
N PRO A 493 -4.18 -6.63 9.03
CA PRO A 493 -4.99 -6.27 10.20
C PRO A 493 -4.65 -6.96 11.52
N ALA A 494 -3.66 -7.86 11.59
CA ALA A 494 -3.19 -8.38 12.88
C ALA A 494 -2.68 -7.23 13.78
N GLU A 495 -2.89 -7.40 15.09
CA GLU A 495 -2.51 -6.40 16.10
C GLU A 495 -1.27 -6.84 16.92
N LYS A 496 -0.79 -8.07 16.69
CA LYS A 496 0.32 -8.65 17.45
C LYS A 496 1.28 -9.37 16.51
N THR A 497 2.53 -9.52 16.95
CA THR A 497 3.53 -10.39 16.32
C THR A 497 3.08 -11.85 16.36
N LEU A 498 3.65 -12.70 15.52
CA LEU A 498 3.51 -14.14 15.66
C LEU A 498 4.18 -14.57 16.98
N GLU A 499 3.53 -15.47 17.72
CA GLU A 499 4.03 -15.93 19.01
C GLU A 499 5.37 -16.66 18.82
N PRO A 500 6.47 -16.21 19.46
CA PRO A 500 7.76 -16.86 19.35
C PRO A 500 7.71 -18.30 19.85
N CYS A 501 8.33 -19.22 19.12
CA CYS A 501 8.53 -20.60 19.56
C CYS A 501 9.74 -20.66 20.51
N THR A 502 9.55 -21.22 21.70
CA THR A 502 10.59 -21.40 22.71
C THR A 502 10.59 -22.84 23.23
N GLY A 503 11.67 -23.24 23.91
CA GLY A 503 11.80 -24.54 24.57
C GLY A 503 12.01 -25.73 23.63
N GLU A 504 11.55 -26.91 24.00
CA GLU A 504 11.85 -28.21 23.37
C GLU A 504 11.60 -28.26 21.86
N ALA A 505 10.58 -27.56 21.36
CA ALA A 505 10.28 -27.56 19.92
C ALA A 505 11.36 -26.83 19.10
N LEU A 506 11.88 -25.71 19.61
CA LEU A 506 12.98 -24.98 18.96
C LEU A 506 14.31 -25.74 19.06
N ASP A 507 14.57 -26.38 20.23
CA ASP A 507 15.76 -27.17 20.47
C ASP A 507 15.82 -28.39 19.54
N HIS A 508 14.67 -29.07 19.35
CA HIS A 508 14.55 -30.18 18.41
C HIS A 508 14.81 -29.74 16.96
N LEU A 509 14.32 -28.57 16.53
CA LEU A 509 14.61 -28.02 15.20
C LEU A 509 16.11 -27.77 15.00
N LYS A 510 16.78 -27.16 15.97
CA LYS A 510 18.22 -26.88 15.93
C LYS A 510 19.06 -28.16 15.91
N GLU A 511 18.64 -29.19 16.64
CA GLU A 511 19.27 -30.50 16.62
C GLU A 511 19.17 -31.16 15.24
N LYS A 512 17.97 -31.20 14.66
CA LYS A 512 17.74 -31.73 13.30
C LYS A 512 18.53 -30.99 12.23
N GLN A 513 18.67 -29.69 12.33
CA GLN A 513 19.52 -28.90 11.44
C GLN A 513 21.00 -29.30 11.55
N ARG A 514 21.50 -29.53 12.77
CA ARG A 514 22.88 -29.98 12.98
C ARG A 514 23.11 -31.36 12.37
N GLU A 515 22.19 -32.30 12.57
CA GLU A 515 22.26 -33.62 11.95
C GLU A 515 22.32 -33.55 10.43
N ALA A 516 21.44 -32.74 9.79
CA ALA A 516 21.43 -32.53 8.34
C ALA A 516 22.74 -31.89 7.83
N SER A 517 23.31 -30.94 8.58
CA SER A 517 24.56 -30.27 8.22
C SER A 517 25.79 -31.20 8.30
N VAL A 518 25.75 -32.20 9.17
CA VAL A 518 26.83 -33.20 9.30
C VAL A 518 26.77 -34.19 8.12
N LEU A 519 25.58 -34.59 7.69
CA LEU A 519 25.40 -35.49 6.54
C LEU A 519 25.90 -34.88 5.21
N ILE A 520 25.62 -33.59 4.99
CA ILE A 520 26.05 -32.87 3.77
C ILE A 520 27.59 -32.68 3.72
N ARG A 521 28.28 -32.68 4.87
CA ARG A 521 29.75 -32.57 4.94
C ARG A 521 30.47 -33.91 4.80
N ALA A 522 29.73 -35.01 4.85
CA ALA A 522 30.25 -36.37 4.74
C ALA A 522 30.09 -36.98 3.33
N GLU A 523 29.36 -36.33 2.42
CA GLU A 523 29.33 -36.57 0.97
C GLU A 523 30.29 -35.59 0.24
#